data_b42ffd5584ce7018e0a1b764dc0a6c5a
#
_entry.id   b42ffd5584ce7018e0a1b764dc0a6c5a
#
_cell.length_a   1.000
_cell.length_b   1.000
_cell.length_c   1.000
_cell.angle_alpha   90.00
_cell.angle_beta   90.00
_cell.angle_gamma   90.00
#
_symmetry.space_group_name_H-M   'P 1'
#
loop_
_entity.id
_entity.type
_entity.pdbx_description
1 polymer ?
#
loop_
_entity_poly.entity_id
_entity_poly.type
_entity_poly.pdbx_seq_one_letter_code
_entity_poly.pdbx_strand_id
1 'polypeptide(L)'
;MQIGIVGLPQSGKSTLFQTITKTHLDPSSMAKSETHQAIIKVPDARLDKLTAIFNPKKKTSATIEVLDVVGLQKGDSGSTQFTGNFLGKVKTNDALIQVVRLFNNDLVPHPDGSTNMIRDIDAFETEFIFSDLAIIEKRIDTVKKQVQKTQDDKLKRELPLLEKCYGFLQEEKPLRDTHLTNDELKILNSFQLLTIKPMLIALNLDETQISETGKYLDELTKKKLSKHTKALFFFGKIEQEMSELSDKEAEIFMSEYGIKE
;
A
#
# COMPACT_ATOMS: atom_id res chain seq x y z
N MET A 1 -12.14 4.80 -6.26
CA MET A 1 -11.18 4.36 -5.23
C MET A 1 -9.82 4.34 -5.88
N GLN A 2 -8.85 4.98 -5.26
CA GLN A 2 -7.49 5.07 -5.74
C GLN A 2 -6.55 4.33 -4.78
N ILE A 3 -5.69 3.44 -5.31
CA ILE A 3 -4.76 2.62 -4.53
C ILE A 3 -3.34 2.98 -4.96
N GLY A 4 -2.49 3.33 -3.99
CA GLY A 4 -1.08 3.58 -4.21
C GLY A 4 -0.22 2.35 -3.94
N ILE A 5 0.60 1.93 -4.90
CA ILE A 5 1.63 0.91 -4.69
C ILE A 5 2.89 1.62 -4.19
N VAL A 6 3.35 1.23 -3.00
CA VAL A 6 4.54 1.77 -2.35
C VAL A 6 5.50 0.63 -1.99
N GLY A 7 6.75 0.94 -1.70
CA GLY A 7 7.76 -0.05 -1.32
C GLY A 7 9.17 0.49 -1.56
N LEU A 8 10.16 -0.17 -1.01
CA LEU A 8 11.57 0.18 -1.21
C LEU A 8 11.97 0.11 -2.70
N PRO A 9 13.02 0.81 -3.13
CA PRO A 9 13.57 0.62 -4.46
C PRO A 9 13.83 -0.87 -4.74
N GLN A 10 13.54 -1.32 -5.97
CA GLN A 10 13.78 -2.70 -6.41
C GLN A 10 12.99 -3.78 -5.63
N SER A 11 11.87 -3.43 -4.98
CA SER A 11 11.02 -4.42 -4.30
C SER A 11 10.07 -5.19 -5.24
N GLY A 12 9.92 -4.77 -6.50
CA GLY A 12 9.00 -5.37 -7.47
C GLY A 12 7.67 -4.62 -7.62
N LYS A 13 7.59 -3.34 -7.20
CA LYS A 13 6.39 -2.50 -7.36
C LYS A 13 5.89 -2.44 -8.80
N SER A 14 6.78 -2.09 -9.72
CA SER A 14 6.41 -1.93 -11.13
C SER A 14 6.05 -3.28 -11.78
N THR A 15 6.65 -4.38 -11.31
CA THR A 15 6.25 -5.73 -11.70
C THR A 15 4.81 -6.00 -11.25
N LEU A 16 4.50 -5.77 -9.96
CA LEU A 16 3.14 -5.93 -9.43
C LEU A 16 2.14 -5.03 -10.19
N PHE A 17 2.51 -3.77 -10.45
CA PHE A 17 1.67 -2.85 -11.21
C PHE A 17 1.37 -3.40 -12.61
N GLN A 18 2.38 -3.85 -13.36
CA GLN A 18 2.22 -4.40 -14.70
C GLN A 18 1.34 -5.66 -14.69
N THR A 19 1.55 -6.56 -13.75
CA THR A 19 0.77 -7.79 -13.60
C THR A 19 -0.71 -7.49 -13.34
N ILE A 20 -1.00 -6.61 -12.37
CA ILE A 20 -2.39 -6.27 -12.02
C ILE A 20 -3.10 -5.52 -13.15
N THR A 21 -2.38 -4.63 -13.83
CA THR A 21 -2.96 -3.75 -14.86
C THR A 21 -2.93 -4.38 -16.25
N LYS A 22 -2.21 -5.49 -16.43
CA LYS A 22 -1.91 -6.10 -17.73
C LYS A 22 -1.33 -5.09 -18.73
N THR A 23 -0.52 -4.15 -18.22
CA THR A 23 0.09 -3.08 -19.02
C THR A 23 1.58 -3.34 -19.12
N HIS A 24 2.11 -3.42 -20.34
CA HIS A 24 3.56 -3.48 -20.54
C HIS A 24 4.12 -2.05 -20.49
N LEU A 25 5.00 -1.80 -19.51
CA LEU A 25 5.72 -0.55 -19.42
C LEU A 25 7.05 -0.71 -20.15
N ASP A 26 7.33 0.20 -21.09
CA ASP A 26 8.65 0.24 -21.75
C ASP A 26 9.76 0.45 -20.71
N PRO A 27 10.91 -0.24 -20.82
CA PRO A 27 12.06 -0.04 -19.93
C PRO A 27 12.50 1.43 -19.84
N SER A 28 12.34 2.20 -20.91
CA SER A 28 12.63 3.63 -20.95
C SER A 28 11.67 4.48 -20.12
N SER A 29 10.41 4.06 -19.97
CA SER A 29 9.43 4.73 -19.10
C SER A 29 9.62 4.36 -17.63
N MET A 30 10.06 3.14 -17.36
CA MET A 30 10.40 2.69 -15.99
C MET A 30 11.62 3.42 -15.42
N ALA A 31 12.57 3.83 -16.28
CA ALA A 31 13.74 4.60 -15.88
C ALA A 31 13.41 6.06 -15.52
N LYS A 32 12.27 6.58 -16.00
CA LYS A 32 11.80 7.91 -15.63
C LYS A 32 11.07 7.82 -14.28
N SER A 33 11.35 8.76 -13.36
CA SER A 33 10.68 8.87 -12.06
C SER A 33 9.23 9.37 -12.20
N GLU A 34 8.50 8.90 -13.20
CA GLU A 34 7.10 9.25 -13.44
C GLU A 34 6.19 8.24 -12.73
N THR A 35 5.12 8.75 -12.12
CA THR A 35 4.08 7.90 -11.50
C THR A 35 3.22 7.30 -12.61
N HIS A 36 3.18 5.98 -12.69
CA HIS A 36 2.30 5.29 -13.63
C HIS A 36 0.91 5.09 -13.00
N GLN A 37 -0.12 5.23 -13.81
CA GLN A 37 -1.52 5.16 -13.39
C GLN A 37 -2.30 4.30 -14.37
N ALA A 38 -3.14 3.41 -13.85
CA ALA A 38 -4.02 2.58 -14.64
C ALA A 38 -5.34 2.31 -13.93
N ILE A 39 -6.39 2.09 -14.71
CA ILE A 39 -7.71 1.73 -14.18
C ILE A 39 -7.95 0.26 -14.44
N ILE A 40 -8.19 -0.50 -13.39
CA ILE A 40 -8.52 -1.92 -13.45
C ILE A 40 -9.99 -2.17 -13.11
N LYS A 41 -10.58 -3.19 -13.72
CA LYS A 41 -11.92 -3.66 -13.37
C LYS A 41 -11.82 -4.68 -12.26
N VAL A 42 -12.68 -4.56 -11.25
CA VAL A 42 -12.76 -5.54 -10.17
C VAL A 42 -13.57 -6.74 -10.65
N PRO A 43 -12.99 -7.96 -10.70
CA PRO A 43 -13.73 -9.17 -10.97
C PRO A 43 -14.80 -9.40 -9.88
N ASP A 44 -16.02 -9.71 -10.26
CA ASP A 44 -17.10 -10.04 -9.31
C ASP A 44 -17.99 -11.15 -9.88
N ALA A 45 -17.79 -12.38 -9.39
CA ALA A 45 -18.56 -13.55 -9.80
C ALA A 45 -20.08 -13.40 -9.54
N ARG A 46 -20.49 -12.56 -8.59
CA ARG A 46 -21.91 -12.26 -8.33
C ARG A 46 -22.50 -11.45 -9.48
N LEU A 47 -21.74 -10.46 -9.98
CA LEU A 47 -22.13 -9.66 -11.13
C LEU A 47 -22.23 -10.53 -12.39
N ASP A 48 -21.33 -11.50 -12.56
CA ASP A 48 -21.34 -12.45 -13.67
C ASP A 48 -22.59 -13.33 -13.63
N LYS A 49 -22.91 -13.91 -12.48
CA LYS A 49 -24.13 -14.71 -12.27
C LYS A 49 -25.40 -13.89 -12.53
N LEU A 50 -25.48 -12.67 -12.01
CA LEU A 50 -26.64 -11.80 -12.26
C LEU A 50 -26.77 -11.44 -13.74
N THR A 51 -25.65 -11.17 -14.40
CA THR A 51 -25.63 -10.90 -15.84
C THR A 51 -26.16 -12.09 -16.65
N ALA A 52 -25.77 -13.30 -16.29
CA ALA A 52 -26.24 -14.51 -16.94
C ALA A 52 -27.76 -14.76 -16.75
N ILE A 53 -28.28 -14.42 -15.56
CA ILE A 53 -29.73 -14.61 -15.24
C ILE A 53 -30.59 -13.55 -15.94
N PHE A 54 -30.21 -12.28 -15.87
CA PHE A 54 -31.05 -11.16 -16.28
C PHE A 54 -30.79 -10.65 -17.71
N ASN A 55 -29.69 -11.10 -18.33
CA ASN A 55 -29.26 -10.69 -19.69
C ASN A 55 -29.39 -9.16 -19.93
N PRO A 56 -28.72 -8.30 -19.09
CA PRO A 56 -28.90 -6.86 -19.16
C PRO A 56 -28.25 -6.28 -20.41
N LYS A 57 -28.76 -5.13 -20.89
CA LYS A 57 -28.15 -4.40 -22.02
C LYS A 57 -26.73 -3.94 -21.76
N LYS A 58 -26.34 -3.76 -20.49
CA LYS A 58 -25.00 -3.29 -20.09
C LYS A 58 -24.59 -3.91 -18.76
N LYS A 59 -23.38 -4.48 -18.72
CA LYS A 59 -22.68 -4.90 -17.52
C LYS A 59 -21.64 -3.83 -17.14
N THR A 60 -21.68 -3.35 -15.91
CA THR A 60 -20.71 -2.35 -15.42
C THR A 60 -20.02 -2.89 -14.16
N SER A 61 -18.73 -3.19 -14.27
CA SER A 61 -17.91 -3.59 -13.14
C SER A 61 -17.45 -2.37 -12.32
N ALA A 62 -17.23 -2.55 -11.04
CA ALA A 62 -16.51 -1.57 -10.24
C ALA A 62 -15.08 -1.39 -10.79
N THR A 63 -14.54 -0.19 -10.65
CA THR A 63 -13.17 0.09 -11.09
C THR A 63 -12.33 0.61 -9.93
N ILE A 64 -11.05 0.26 -9.96
CA ILE A 64 -10.01 0.76 -9.06
C ILE A 64 -8.95 1.44 -9.91
N GLU A 65 -8.52 2.59 -9.48
CA GLU A 65 -7.39 3.30 -10.03
C GLU A 65 -6.14 2.89 -9.24
N VAL A 66 -5.12 2.40 -9.92
CA VAL A 66 -3.86 1.95 -9.31
C VAL A 66 -2.75 2.88 -9.74
N LEU A 67 -1.96 3.33 -8.78
CA LEU A 67 -0.79 4.18 -9.00
C LEU A 67 0.47 3.47 -8.55
N ASP A 68 1.46 3.36 -9.44
CA ASP A 68 2.84 3.00 -9.06
C ASP A 68 3.54 4.27 -8.55
N VAL A 69 3.61 4.42 -7.22
CA VAL A 69 4.17 5.63 -6.60
C VAL A 69 5.69 5.54 -6.59
N VAL A 70 6.31 6.19 -7.56
CA VAL A 70 7.77 6.31 -7.68
C VAL A 70 8.26 7.53 -6.90
N GLY A 71 9.48 7.46 -6.36
CA GLY A 71 10.12 8.64 -5.75
C GLY A 71 10.84 8.40 -4.45
N LEU A 72 10.92 7.14 -3.97
CA LEU A 72 11.89 6.78 -2.94
C LEU A 72 13.27 6.70 -3.59
N GLN A 73 14.20 7.52 -3.10
CA GLN A 73 15.57 7.57 -3.57
C GLN A 73 16.52 7.19 -2.44
N LYS A 74 17.67 6.61 -2.79
CA LYS A 74 18.78 6.52 -1.86
C LYS A 74 19.32 7.93 -1.60
N GLY A 75 19.38 8.33 -0.34
CA GLY A 75 20.11 9.55 0.06
C GLY A 75 21.61 9.37 -0.05
N ASP A 76 22.35 10.47 0.05
CA ASP A 76 23.82 10.47 0.01
C ASP A 76 24.44 9.62 1.11
N SER A 77 23.73 9.40 2.22
CA SER A 77 24.10 8.50 3.33
C SER A 77 23.85 7.02 3.04
N GLY A 78 23.31 6.67 1.86
CA GLY A 78 22.94 5.30 1.50
C GLY A 78 21.59 4.83 2.08
N SER A 79 20.94 5.62 2.94
CA SER A 79 19.60 5.32 3.48
C SER A 79 18.50 5.73 2.53
N THR A 80 17.37 5.02 2.56
CA THR A 80 16.17 5.38 1.79
C THR A 80 15.54 6.65 2.38
N GLN A 81 15.28 7.67 1.54
CA GLN A 81 14.68 8.92 1.98
C GLN A 81 13.21 9.01 1.57
N PHE A 82 12.35 9.23 2.55
CA PHE A 82 10.92 9.51 2.39
C PHE A 82 10.72 11.02 2.18
N THR A 83 10.85 11.45 0.94
CA THR A 83 10.73 12.87 0.61
C THR A 83 9.30 13.39 0.76
N GLY A 84 9.15 14.70 1.04
CA GLY A 84 7.82 15.33 1.12
C GLY A 84 7.02 15.18 -0.19
N ASN A 85 7.68 15.14 -1.35
CA ASN A 85 7.04 14.91 -2.65
C ASN A 85 6.48 13.47 -2.73
N PHE A 86 7.25 12.46 -2.30
CA PHE A 86 6.78 11.07 -2.23
C PHE A 86 5.58 10.96 -1.29
N LEU A 87 5.71 11.44 -0.05
CA LEU A 87 4.61 11.39 0.92
C LEU A 87 3.36 12.14 0.43
N GLY A 88 3.53 13.26 -0.28
CA GLY A 88 2.43 13.99 -0.92
C GLY A 88 1.66 13.14 -1.93
N LYS A 89 2.36 12.38 -2.77
CA LYS A 89 1.73 11.45 -3.72
C LYS A 89 1.02 10.30 -3.01
N VAL A 90 1.59 9.76 -1.92
CA VAL A 90 0.98 8.67 -1.15
C VAL A 90 -0.30 9.14 -0.45
N LYS A 91 -0.35 10.38 0.05
CA LYS A 91 -1.50 10.97 0.76
C LYS A 91 -2.78 11.03 -0.06
N THR A 92 -2.69 11.16 -1.37
CA THR A 92 -3.88 11.26 -2.25
C THR A 92 -4.63 9.95 -2.43
N ASN A 93 -4.03 8.81 -2.08
CA ASN A 93 -4.64 7.49 -2.26
C ASN A 93 -5.62 7.14 -1.13
N ASP A 94 -6.65 6.34 -1.43
CA ASP A 94 -7.63 5.85 -0.46
C ASP A 94 -7.09 4.66 0.36
N ALA A 95 -6.25 3.83 -0.25
CA ALA A 95 -5.61 2.66 0.35
C ALA A 95 -4.21 2.46 -0.23
N LEU A 96 -3.37 1.67 0.44
CA LEU A 96 -1.99 1.43 0.04
C LEU A 96 -1.71 -0.07 -0.12
N ILE A 97 -0.88 -0.39 -1.11
CA ILE A 97 -0.24 -1.71 -1.25
C ILE A 97 1.26 -1.50 -1.02
N GLN A 98 1.78 -2.03 0.07
CA GLN A 98 3.22 -2.03 0.34
C GLN A 98 3.85 -3.30 -0.21
N VAL A 99 4.72 -3.14 -1.20
CA VAL A 99 5.49 -4.26 -1.76
C VAL A 99 6.77 -4.44 -0.98
N VAL A 100 6.93 -5.64 -0.40
CA VAL A 100 8.09 -6.04 0.39
C VAL A 100 8.86 -7.12 -0.35
N ARG A 101 10.16 -6.91 -0.52
CA ARG A 101 11.05 -7.84 -1.21
C ARG A 101 11.53 -8.93 -0.28
N LEU A 102 11.31 -10.19 -0.64
CA LEU A 102 11.86 -11.36 0.06
C LEU A 102 12.77 -12.21 -0.84
N PHE A 103 12.71 -12.01 -2.16
CA PHE A 103 13.57 -12.71 -3.10
C PHE A 103 15.01 -12.16 -3.07
N ASN A 104 15.98 -13.04 -3.30
CA ASN A 104 17.38 -12.70 -3.50
C ASN A 104 17.68 -12.59 -4.99
N ASN A 105 18.44 -11.56 -5.38
CA ASN A 105 18.93 -11.41 -6.73
C ASN A 105 20.27 -10.66 -6.70
N ASP A 106 21.35 -11.35 -7.07
CA ASP A 106 22.70 -10.79 -7.02
C ASP A 106 22.91 -9.65 -8.02
N LEU A 107 22.14 -9.63 -9.13
CA LEU A 107 22.21 -8.58 -10.14
C LEU A 107 21.50 -7.30 -9.70
N VAL A 108 20.62 -7.42 -8.70
CA VAL A 108 19.81 -6.31 -8.19
C VAL A 108 19.93 -6.28 -6.66
N PRO A 109 20.99 -5.65 -6.11
CA PRO A 109 21.23 -5.64 -4.67
C PRO A 109 20.09 -4.96 -3.90
N HIS A 110 19.79 -5.48 -2.69
CA HIS A 110 18.81 -4.83 -1.82
C HIS A 110 19.35 -3.46 -1.35
N PRO A 111 18.51 -2.40 -1.25
CA PRO A 111 18.96 -1.07 -0.79
C PRO A 111 19.71 -1.10 0.54
N ASP A 112 19.26 -1.93 1.48
CA ASP A 112 19.84 -2.06 2.82
C ASP A 112 20.77 -3.29 2.95
N GLY A 113 21.26 -3.82 1.84
CA GLY A 113 22.24 -4.92 1.79
C GLY A 113 21.66 -6.31 2.02
N SER A 114 20.49 -6.45 2.62
CA SER A 114 19.84 -7.74 2.88
C SER A 114 18.32 -7.63 2.92
N THR A 115 17.63 -8.70 2.57
CA THR A 115 16.17 -8.80 2.73
C THR A 115 15.81 -8.98 4.20
N ASN A 116 14.86 -8.20 4.69
CA ASN A 116 14.30 -8.35 6.03
C ASN A 116 12.85 -7.83 6.05
N MET A 117 11.91 -8.78 6.11
CA MET A 117 10.49 -8.49 6.02
C MET A 117 10.01 -7.46 7.05
N ILE A 118 10.33 -7.69 8.32
CA ILE A 118 9.82 -6.85 9.42
C ILE A 118 10.42 -5.45 9.37
N ARG A 119 11.73 -5.35 9.17
CA ARG A 119 12.41 -4.04 9.02
C ARG A 119 11.79 -3.23 7.88
N ASP A 120 11.57 -3.86 6.74
CA ASP A 120 11.10 -3.17 5.54
C ASP A 120 9.62 -2.76 5.65
N ILE A 121 8.80 -3.53 6.38
CA ILE A 121 7.44 -3.13 6.75
C ILE A 121 7.47 -1.94 7.70
N ASP A 122 8.29 -2.02 8.76
CA ASP A 122 8.36 -1.01 9.81
C ASP A 122 8.92 0.32 9.32
N ALA A 123 9.82 0.30 8.33
CA ALA A 123 10.36 1.52 7.73
C ALA A 123 9.25 2.44 7.19
N PHE A 124 8.24 1.89 6.50
CA PHE A 124 7.10 2.68 6.01
C PHE A 124 6.18 3.12 7.15
N GLU A 125 5.90 2.23 8.10
CA GLU A 125 5.01 2.55 9.22
C GLU A 125 5.57 3.70 10.04
N THR A 126 6.85 3.64 10.37
CA THR A 126 7.55 4.68 11.14
C THR A 126 7.50 6.04 10.44
N GLU A 127 7.79 6.08 9.14
CA GLU A 127 7.75 7.31 8.35
C GLU A 127 6.33 7.88 8.23
N PHE A 128 5.33 7.02 8.09
CA PHE A 128 3.93 7.44 8.06
C PHE A 128 3.48 8.03 9.40
N ILE A 129 3.90 7.43 10.51
CA ILE A 129 3.67 7.95 11.86
C ILE A 129 4.32 9.32 12.02
N PHE A 130 5.59 9.50 11.65
CA PHE A 130 6.27 10.79 11.74
C PHE A 130 5.61 11.86 10.87
N SER A 131 5.20 11.50 9.64
CA SER A 131 4.47 12.42 8.76
C SER A 131 3.16 12.89 9.38
N ASP A 132 2.40 11.98 9.99
CA ASP A 132 1.11 12.29 10.59
C ASP A 132 1.26 13.05 11.90
N LEU A 133 2.25 12.71 12.74
CA LEU A 133 2.60 13.46 13.95
C LEU A 133 2.86 14.91 13.64
N ALA A 134 3.69 15.20 12.64
CA ALA A 134 4.02 16.58 12.25
C ALA A 134 2.77 17.39 11.80
N ILE A 135 1.83 16.75 11.10
CA ILE A 135 0.58 17.38 10.68
C ILE A 135 -0.31 17.68 11.90
N ILE A 136 -0.50 16.69 12.76
CA ILE A 136 -1.41 16.78 13.92
C ILE A 136 -0.86 17.78 14.93
N GLU A 137 0.42 17.75 15.24
CA GLU A 137 1.06 18.68 16.16
C GLU A 137 0.89 20.15 15.72
N LYS A 138 1.20 20.43 14.44
CA LYS A 138 1.00 21.77 13.87
C LYS A 138 -0.47 22.22 13.93
N ARG A 139 -1.41 21.28 13.72
CA ARG A 139 -2.85 21.59 13.79
C ARG A 139 -3.29 21.85 15.22
N ILE A 140 -2.85 21.05 16.20
CA ILE A 140 -3.13 21.24 17.63
C ILE A 140 -2.72 22.64 18.05
N ASP A 141 -1.50 23.07 17.71
CA ASP A 141 -1.01 24.42 18.05
C ASP A 141 -1.88 25.52 17.46
N THR A 142 -2.34 25.32 16.22
CA THR A 142 -3.22 26.28 15.56
C THR A 142 -4.59 26.33 16.21
N VAL A 143 -5.19 25.17 16.47
CA VAL A 143 -6.53 25.07 17.07
C VAL A 143 -6.53 25.58 18.50
N LYS A 144 -5.52 25.29 19.31
CA LYS A 144 -5.37 25.85 20.68
C LYS A 144 -5.42 27.37 20.70
N LYS A 145 -4.71 28.03 19.78
CA LYS A 145 -4.72 29.49 19.63
C LYS A 145 -6.08 30.03 19.17
N GLN A 146 -6.78 29.29 18.33
CA GLN A 146 -8.10 29.70 17.81
C GLN A 146 -9.22 29.52 18.84
N VAL A 147 -9.26 28.39 19.55
CA VAL A 147 -10.25 28.13 20.62
C VAL A 147 -10.21 29.18 21.71
N GLN A 148 -9.02 29.74 22.03
CA GLN A 148 -8.90 30.84 22.99
C GLN A 148 -9.52 32.15 22.51
N LYS A 149 -9.65 32.35 21.18
CA LYS A 149 -10.14 33.58 20.58
C LYS A 149 -11.60 33.51 20.13
N THR A 150 -12.06 32.29 19.78
CA THR A 150 -13.40 32.08 19.23
C THR A 150 -14.10 30.94 19.97
N GLN A 151 -15.43 31.08 20.12
CA GLN A 151 -16.27 30.04 20.71
C GLN A 151 -16.77 29.04 19.65
N ASP A 152 -15.92 28.66 18.67
CA ASP A 152 -16.31 27.75 17.60
C ASP A 152 -16.41 26.31 18.12
N ASP A 153 -17.63 25.76 18.10
CA ASP A 153 -17.91 24.41 18.59
C ASP A 153 -17.26 23.32 17.73
N LYS A 154 -16.94 23.61 16.47
CA LYS A 154 -16.19 22.66 15.62
C LYS A 154 -14.75 22.50 16.15
N LEU A 155 -14.09 23.62 16.45
CA LEU A 155 -12.73 23.60 16.99
C LEU A 155 -12.68 22.94 18.38
N LYS A 156 -13.71 23.14 19.21
CA LYS A 156 -13.82 22.49 20.52
C LYS A 156 -13.97 20.97 20.42
N ARG A 157 -14.56 20.44 19.34
CA ARG A 157 -14.65 18.99 19.08
C ARG A 157 -13.38 18.45 18.41
N GLU A 158 -12.76 19.25 17.56
CA GLU A 158 -11.55 18.86 16.82
C GLU A 158 -10.34 18.68 17.75
N LEU A 159 -10.13 19.59 18.71
CA LEU A 159 -8.96 19.60 19.58
C LEU A 159 -8.79 18.28 20.39
N PRO A 160 -9.78 17.79 21.13
CA PRO A 160 -9.64 16.52 21.86
C PRO A 160 -9.38 15.33 20.94
N LEU A 161 -9.96 15.33 19.73
CA LEU A 161 -9.72 14.29 18.75
C LEU A 161 -8.27 14.29 18.25
N LEU A 162 -7.72 15.48 17.95
CA LEU A 162 -6.33 15.61 17.54
C LEU A 162 -5.37 15.20 18.67
N GLU A 163 -5.64 15.57 19.91
CA GLU A 163 -4.85 15.17 21.08
C GLU A 163 -4.91 13.65 21.31
N LYS A 164 -6.08 13.04 21.14
CA LYS A 164 -6.26 11.58 21.15
C LYS A 164 -5.41 10.90 20.06
N CYS A 165 -5.48 11.39 18.82
CA CYS A 165 -4.69 10.86 17.70
C CYS A 165 -3.20 11.04 17.94
N TYR A 166 -2.77 12.20 18.44
CA TYR A 166 -1.38 12.48 18.78
C TYR A 166 -0.82 11.49 19.80
N GLY A 167 -1.61 11.19 20.87
CA GLY A 167 -1.21 10.21 21.88
C GLY A 167 -0.99 8.81 21.30
N PHE A 168 -1.87 8.34 20.41
CA PHE A 168 -1.68 7.03 19.75
C PHE A 168 -0.41 6.99 18.88
N LEU A 169 -0.17 8.04 18.11
CA LEU A 169 1.01 8.11 17.24
C LEU A 169 2.32 8.23 18.03
N GLN A 170 2.31 8.90 19.20
CA GLN A 170 3.46 8.92 20.11
C GLN A 170 3.78 7.53 20.69
N GLU A 171 2.78 6.67 20.83
CA GLU A 171 2.96 5.28 21.23
C GLU A 171 3.29 4.35 20.04
N GLU A 172 3.68 4.92 18.89
CA GLU A 172 3.95 4.19 17.64
C GLU A 172 2.79 3.33 17.13
N LYS A 173 1.54 3.72 17.49
CA LYS A 173 0.32 3.04 17.05
C LYS A 173 -0.29 3.76 15.85
N PRO A 174 -0.40 3.11 14.69
CA PRO A 174 -1.08 3.69 13.53
C PRO A 174 -2.57 3.90 13.81
N LEU A 175 -3.12 5.00 13.28
CA LEU A 175 -4.51 5.39 13.56
C LEU A 175 -5.54 4.39 13.05
N ARG A 176 -5.23 3.58 12.04
CA ARG A 176 -6.10 2.49 11.55
C ARG A 176 -6.32 1.39 12.58
N ASP A 177 -5.47 1.28 13.61
CA ASP A 177 -5.57 0.30 14.69
C ASP A 177 -6.33 0.83 15.90
N THR A 178 -6.69 2.10 15.86
CA THR A 178 -7.41 2.75 16.94
C THR A 178 -8.91 2.75 16.68
N HIS A 179 -9.70 2.84 17.75
CA HIS A 179 -11.13 2.96 17.59
C HIS A 179 -11.50 4.42 17.31
N LEU A 180 -11.81 4.71 16.05
CA LEU A 180 -12.33 6.00 15.57
C LEU A 180 -13.76 5.82 15.09
N THR A 181 -14.65 6.70 15.51
CA THR A 181 -16.05 6.74 15.05
C THR A 181 -16.13 7.32 13.63
N ASN A 182 -17.24 7.08 12.94
CA ASN A 182 -17.46 7.65 11.60
C ASN A 182 -17.43 9.19 11.60
N ASP A 183 -17.84 9.84 12.67
CA ASP A 183 -17.80 11.30 12.75
C ASP A 183 -16.39 11.82 13.02
N GLU A 184 -15.60 11.12 13.84
CA GLU A 184 -14.16 11.40 14.00
C GLU A 184 -13.40 11.23 12.67
N LEU A 185 -13.69 10.16 11.92
CA LEU A 185 -13.11 9.92 10.59
C LEU A 185 -13.44 11.04 9.60
N LYS A 186 -14.68 11.57 9.62
CA LYS A 186 -15.06 12.72 8.78
C LYS A 186 -14.25 13.98 9.09
N ILE A 187 -13.98 14.24 10.38
CA ILE A 187 -13.14 15.37 10.79
C ILE A 187 -11.71 15.18 10.31
N LEU A 188 -11.16 13.97 10.45
CA LEU A 188 -9.78 13.64 10.08
C LEU A 188 -9.55 13.55 8.57
N ASN A 189 -10.60 13.37 7.77
CA ASN A 189 -10.48 13.15 6.31
C ASN A 189 -9.73 14.28 5.58
N SER A 190 -9.90 15.53 6.04
CA SER A 190 -9.23 16.70 5.45
C SER A 190 -7.70 16.72 5.65
N PHE A 191 -7.18 15.96 6.61
CA PHE A 191 -5.75 15.93 6.91
C PHE A 191 -4.98 14.93 6.05
N GLN A 192 -5.68 14.04 5.34
CA GLN A 192 -5.07 13.00 4.49
C GLN A 192 -3.97 12.19 5.22
N LEU A 193 -4.26 11.79 6.48
CA LEU A 193 -3.34 11.04 7.30
C LEU A 193 -3.01 9.69 6.69
N LEU A 194 -1.74 9.31 6.71
CA LEU A 194 -1.24 8.07 6.11
C LEU A 194 -1.56 6.85 6.96
N THR A 195 -1.42 6.99 8.28
CA THR A 195 -1.60 5.88 9.22
C THR A 195 -3.06 5.44 9.38
N ILE A 196 -4.03 6.22 8.88
CA ILE A 196 -5.44 5.87 8.91
C ILE A 196 -5.87 5.01 7.72
N LYS A 197 -5.06 4.98 6.65
CA LYS A 197 -5.39 4.29 5.41
C LYS A 197 -5.29 2.76 5.59
N PRO A 198 -6.24 2.00 5.01
CA PRO A 198 -6.10 0.54 4.90
C PRO A 198 -4.82 0.18 4.14
N MET A 199 -4.14 -0.87 4.58
CA MET A 199 -2.89 -1.32 3.98
C MET A 199 -2.94 -2.81 3.61
N LEU A 200 -2.47 -3.13 2.42
CA LEU A 200 -2.18 -4.48 1.97
C LEU A 200 -0.67 -4.64 1.84
N ILE A 201 -0.09 -5.61 2.53
CA ILE A 201 1.32 -5.96 2.40
C ILE A 201 1.42 -7.06 1.35
N ALA A 202 2.10 -6.76 0.24
CA ALA A 202 2.38 -7.70 -0.84
C ALA A 202 3.82 -8.19 -0.72
N LEU A 203 3.99 -9.43 -0.28
CA LEU A 203 5.28 -10.07 -0.10
C LEU A 203 5.74 -10.69 -1.42
N ASN A 204 6.80 -10.15 -2.01
CA ASN A 204 7.36 -10.60 -3.28
C ASN A 204 8.43 -11.65 -3.03
N LEU A 205 8.13 -12.91 -3.36
CA LEU A 205 8.98 -14.07 -3.17
C LEU A 205 9.55 -14.57 -4.49
N ASP A 206 10.61 -15.34 -4.38
CA ASP A 206 11.14 -16.18 -5.46
C ASP A 206 10.40 -17.53 -5.52
N GLU A 207 10.38 -18.16 -6.69
CA GLU A 207 9.77 -19.48 -6.90
C GLU A 207 10.31 -20.56 -5.98
N THR A 208 11.59 -20.47 -5.61
CA THR A 208 12.24 -21.41 -4.69
C THR A 208 11.74 -21.28 -3.25
N GLN A 209 11.07 -20.18 -2.92
CA GLN A 209 10.57 -19.85 -1.57
C GLN A 209 9.10 -20.23 -1.35
N ILE A 210 8.45 -20.90 -2.29
CA ILE A 210 7.04 -21.34 -2.16
C ILE A 210 6.82 -22.15 -0.89
N SER A 211 7.77 -23.04 -0.55
CA SER A 211 7.71 -23.86 0.68
C SER A 211 7.93 -23.06 1.97
N GLU A 212 8.45 -21.84 1.90
CA GLU A 212 8.75 -21.00 3.06
C GLU A 212 7.61 -20.05 3.45
N THR A 213 6.52 -20.00 2.68
CA THR A 213 5.38 -19.10 2.93
C THR A 213 4.81 -19.23 4.34
N GLY A 214 4.77 -20.46 4.90
CA GLY A 214 4.36 -20.72 6.28
C GLY A 214 5.20 -19.98 7.31
N LYS A 215 6.51 -19.94 7.14
CA LYS A 215 7.45 -19.23 8.02
C LYS A 215 7.16 -17.73 8.04
N TYR A 216 6.96 -17.12 6.87
CA TYR A 216 6.64 -15.70 6.78
C TYR A 216 5.27 -15.36 7.39
N LEU A 217 4.27 -16.25 7.26
CA LEU A 217 2.97 -16.09 7.94
C LEU A 217 3.12 -16.12 9.45
N ASP A 218 3.93 -17.01 9.99
CA ASP A 218 4.22 -17.09 11.42
C ASP A 218 4.90 -15.82 11.94
N GLU A 219 5.85 -15.27 11.19
CA GLU A 219 6.50 -14.00 11.54
C GLU A 219 5.51 -12.83 11.54
N LEU A 220 4.65 -12.73 10.53
CA LEU A 220 3.60 -11.71 10.45
C LEU A 220 2.59 -11.85 11.59
N THR A 221 2.24 -13.08 11.96
CA THR A 221 1.35 -13.37 13.09
C THR A 221 1.97 -12.91 14.41
N LYS A 222 3.26 -13.15 14.61
CA LYS A 222 4.00 -12.67 15.78
C LYS A 222 4.06 -11.14 15.83
N LYS A 223 4.20 -10.48 14.69
CA LYS A 223 4.15 -9.02 14.56
C LYS A 223 2.79 -8.43 14.93
N LYS A 224 1.71 -9.24 14.93
CA LYS A 224 0.33 -8.81 15.20
C LYS A 224 -0.09 -7.67 14.28
N LEU A 225 -0.15 -7.97 12.97
CA LEU A 225 -0.69 -7.01 12.01
C LEU A 225 -2.07 -6.51 12.42
N SER A 226 -2.31 -5.25 12.13
CA SER A 226 -3.57 -4.56 12.35
C SER A 226 -4.76 -5.28 11.71
N LYS A 227 -5.95 -5.07 12.26
CA LYS A 227 -7.20 -5.55 11.64
C LYS A 227 -7.43 -4.96 10.24
N HIS A 228 -6.89 -3.78 9.97
CA HIS A 228 -7.00 -3.05 8.70
C HIS A 228 -5.76 -3.21 7.82
N THR A 229 -4.81 -4.06 8.23
CA THR A 229 -3.66 -4.48 7.44
C THR A 229 -3.80 -5.96 7.11
N LYS A 230 -3.72 -6.29 5.82
CA LYS A 230 -3.72 -7.66 5.32
C LYS A 230 -2.40 -7.93 4.64
N ALA A 231 -2.03 -9.20 4.52
CA ALA A 231 -0.85 -9.60 3.78
C ALA A 231 -1.20 -10.69 2.77
N LEU A 232 -0.50 -10.70 1.65
CA LEU A 232 -0.53 -11.76 0.64
C LEU A 232 0.87 -12.00 0.11
N PHE A 233 1.06 -13.16 -0.48
CA PHE A 233 2.26 -13.50 -1.25
C PHE A 233 1.99 -13.31 -2.74
N PHE A 234 3.01 -12.92 -3.48
CA PHE A 234 3.02 -13.01 -4.93
C PHE A 234 4.44 -13.34 -5.41
N PHE A 235 4.53 -13.93 -6.58
CA PHE A 235 5.78 -14.36 -7.20
C PHE A 235 5.99 -13.51 -8.45
N GLY A 236 6.55 -12.32 -8.26
CA GLY A 236 6.57 -11.30 -9.29
C GLY A 236 7.16 -11.75 -10.63
N LYS A 237 8.17 -12.62 -10.62
CA LYS A 237 8.77 -13.19 -11.83
C LYS A 237 7.81 -14.15 -12.53
N ILE A 238 7.19 -15.07 -11.78
CA ILE A 238 6.19 -16.02 -12.31
C ILE A 238 5.00 -15.28 -12.89
N GLU A 239 4.46 -14.32 -12.15
CA GLU A 239 3.32 -13.52 -12.58
C GLU A 239 3.62 -12.73 -13.86
N GLN A 240 4.83 -12.22 -13.99
CA GLN A 240 5.26 -11.53 -15.19
C GLN A 240 5.36 -12.47 -16.38
N GLU A 241 6.01 -13.63 -16.22
CA GLU A 241 6.10 -14.66 -17.24
C GLU A 241 4.70 -15.15 -17.68
N MET A 242 3.81 -15.41 -16.71
CA MET A 242 2.43 -15.79 -17.00
C MET A 242 1.64 -14.73 -17.79
N SER A 243 1.91 -13.45 -17.52
CA SER A 243 1.22 -12.36 -18.23
C SER A 243 1.54 -12.29 -19.73
N GLU A 244 2.65 -12.91 -20.15
CA GLU A 244 3.10 -13.00 -21.55
C GLU A 244 2.59 -14.25 -22.27
N LEU A 245 2.02 -15.21 -21.54
CA LEU A 245 1.50 -16.48 -22.08
C LEU A 245 0.03 -16.33 -22.51
N SER A 246 -0.38 -17.19 -23.46
CA SER A 246 -1.81 -17.39 -23.73
C SER A 246 -2.49 -18.13 -22.58
N ASP A 247 -3.82 -18.00 -22.43
CA ASP A 247 -4.58 -18.65 -21.35
C ASP A 247 -4.28 -20.17 -21.22
N LYS A 248 -4.10 -20.88 -22.34
CA LYS A 248 -3.78 -22.32 -22.36
C LYS A 248 -2.37 -22.62 -21.88
N GLU A 249 -1.40 -21.78 -22.26
CA GLU A 249 -0.01 -21.92 -21.84
C GLU A 249 0.13 -21.58 -20.37
N ALA A 250 -0.61 -20.57 -19.88
CA ALA A 250 -0.67 -20.22 -18.47
C ALA A 250 -1.25 -21.34 -17.60
N GLU A 251 -2.30 -22.05 -18.04
CA GLU A 251 -2.84 -23.23 -17.34
C GLU A 251 -1.80 -24.36 -17.21
N ILE A 252 -1.04 -24.65 -18.27
CA ILE A 252 0.03 -25.64 -18.24
C ILE A 252 1.13 -25.22 -17.27
N PHE A 253 1.55 -23.97 -17.37
CA PHE A 253 2.60 -23.39 -16.51
C PHE A 253 2.20 -23.45 -15.03
N MET A 254 0.97 -23.02 -14.68
CA MET A 254 0.45 -23.14 -13.31
C MET A 254 0.46 -24.57 -12.79
N SER A 255 0.09 -25.52 -13.64
CA SER A 255 0.08 -26.96 -13.28
C SER A 255 1.49 -27.49 -12.98
N GLU A 256 2.51 -27.08 -13.73
CA GLU A 256 3.91 -27.48 -13.53
C GLU A 256 4.49 -26.92 -12.23
N TYR A 257 4.13 -25.70 -11.85
CA TYR A 257 4.57 -25.05 -10.60
C TYR A 257 3.68 -25.38 -9.39
N GLY A 258 2.60 -26.17 -9.57
CA GLY A 258 1.66 -26.53 -8.50
C GLY A 258 0.88 -25.32 -7.95
N ILE A 259 0.78 -24.24 -8.72
CA ILE A 259 0.07 -23.01 -8.37
C ILE A 259 -1.43 -23.29 -8.62
N LYS A 260 -2.23 -23.11 -7.59
CA LYS A 260 -3.70 -23.12 -7.68
C LYS A 260 -4.19 -21.68 -7.68
N GLU A 261 -5.30 -21.39 -8.42
CA GLU A 261 -5.99 -20.10 -8.39
C GLU A 261 -6.21 -19.56 -6.98
#